data_f430793f92ca0028fbd8432142bb1671
#
_entry.id   f430793f92ca0028fbd8432142bb1671
#
_cell.length_a   1.000
_cell.length_b   1.000
_cell.length_c   1.000
_cell.angle_alpha   90.00
_cell.angle_beta   90.00
_cell.angle_gamma   90.00
#
_symmetry.space_group_name_H-M   'P 1'
#
loop_
_entity.id
_entity.type
_entity.pdbx_description
1 polymer ?
#
loop_
_entity_poly.entity_id
_entity_poly.type
_entity_poly.pdbx_seq_one_letter_code
_entity_poly.pdbx_strand_id
1 'polypeptide(L)'
;MSDRVRQVVVTASAVFMVVGTLFGIGLIGTPVESSAGGSLSATATLLAPAVRAFSIWSVIYAGLIAYVVWQWLPSQTASPRARRIGWLAAASMVLNGVWLLVTQVGQLWLSVVVIVALAVVLGLLMQRLGRPRNAGTVEKLVVDGTFGLYLGWVSVATAANITATLVA
;
A
#
# COMPACT_ATOMS: atom_id res chain seq x y z
N MET A 1 -19.11 -5.81 -15.14
CA MET A 1 -19.07 -4.61 -14.28
C MET A 1 -18.49 -3.47 -15.07
N SER A 2 -19.07 -2.26 -14.98
CA SER A 2 -18.64 -1.12 -15.79
C SER A 2 -17.26 -0.60 -15.36
N ASP A 3 -16.47 -0.06 -16.30
CA ASP A 3 -15.18 0.55 -16.02
C ASP A 3 -15.29 1.72 -15.03
N ARG A 4 -16.42 2.43 -15.05
CA ARG A 4 -16.74 3.51 -14.11
C ARG A 4 -16.82 3.02 -12.67
N VAL A 5 -17.46 1.88 -12.42
CA VAL A 5 -17.53 1.29 -11.06
C VAL A 5 -16.13 0.96 -10.54
N ARG A 6 -15.28 0.36 -11.38
CA ARG A 6 -13.88 0.10 -11.02
C ARG A 6 -13.15 1.39 -10.63
N GLN A 7 -13.25 2.44 -11.48
CA GLN A 7 -12.59 3.72 -11.25
C GLN A 7 -13.04 4.37 -9.92
N VAL A 8 -14.35 4.34 -9.65
CA VAL A 8 -14.93 4.88 -8.41
C VAL A 8 -14.43 4.09 -7.21
N VAL A 9 -14.44 2.76 -7.26
CA VAL A 9 -13.98 1.92 -6.15
C VAL A 9 -12.50 2.14 -5.87
N VAL A 10 -11.64 2.19 -6.90
CA VAL A 10 -10.21 2.49 -6.72
C VAL A 10 -10.01 3.87 -6.09
N THR A 11 -10.76 4.88 -6.52
CA THR A 11 -10.68 6.23 -5.95
C THR A 11 -11.14 6.26 -4.50
N ALA A 12 -12.26 5.61 -4.18
CA ALA A 12 -12.75 5.51 -2.81
C ALA A 12 -11.77 4.78 -1.89
N SER A 13 -11.14 3.70 -2.39
CA SER A 13 -10.10 2.96 -1.67
C SER A 13 -8.86 3.82 -1.40
N ALA A 14 -8.46 4.66 -2.36
CA ALA A 14 -7.36 5.60 -2.17
C ALA A 14 -7.70 6.68 -1.13
N VAL A 15 -8.92 7.21 -1.14
CA VAL A 15 -9.38 8.17 -0.11
C VAL A 15 -9.34 7.51 1.26
N PHE A 16 -9.86 6.29 1.40
CA PHE A 16 -9.79 5.54 2.65
C PHE A 16 -8.35 5.33 3.13
N MET A 17 -7.44 4.94 2.24
CA MET A 17 -6.01 4.79 2.55
C MET A 17 -5.38 6.12 3.02
N VAL A 18 -5.67 7.24 2.34
CA VAL A 18 -5.17 8.56 2.72
C VAL A 18 -5.68 8.96 4.10
N VAL A 19 -6.96 8.73 4.39
CA VAL A 19 -7.52 8.96 5.73
C VAL A 19 -6.80 8.10 6.79
N GLY A 20 -6.59 6.81 6.51
CA GLY A 20 -5.80 5.93 7.38
C GLY A 20 -4.37 6.44 7.61
N THR A 21 -3.76 7.05 6.59
CA THR A 21 -2.40 7.63 6.69
C THR A 21 -2.34 8.80 7.67
N LEU A 22 -3.42 9.59 7.81
CA LEU A 22 -3.47 10.69 8.80
C LEU A 22 -3.32 10.16 10.25
N PHE A 23 -3.83 8.95 10.50
CA PHE A 23 -3.58 8.24 11.76
C PHE A 23 -2.15 7.70 11.80
N GLY A 24 -1.68 7.08 10.74
CA GLY A 24 -0.34 6.47 10.68
C GLY A 24 0.81 7.44 10.94
N ILE A 25 0.71 8.70 10.48
CA ILE A 25 1.71 9.76 10.70
C ILE A 25 1.49 10.52 12.01
N GLY A 26 0.46 10.19 12.78
CA GLY A 26 0.17 10.84 14.05
C GLY A 26 -0.46 12.23 13.94
N LEU A 27 -0.99 12.60 12.75
CA LEU A 27 -1.77 13.83 12.62
C LEU A 27 -3.11 13.71 13.37
N ILE A 28 -3.65 12.50 13.41
CA ILE A 28 -4.81 12.09 14.21
C ILE A 28 -4.38 10.84 14.99
N GLY A 29 -4.43 10.86 16.31
CA GLY A 29 -4.03 9.73 17.13
C GLY A 29 -2.51 9.60 17.32
N THR A 30 -2.00 8.39 17.42
CA THR A 30 -0.59 8.08 17.70
C THR A 30 0.12 7.61 16.44
N PRO A 31 1.31 8.13 16.08
CA PRO A 31 2.05 7.64 14.91
C PRO A 31 2.38 6.13 15.07
N VAL A 32 2.47 5.42 13.94
CA VAL A 32 2.70 3.96 13.92
C VAL A 32 3.91 3.55 14.75
N GLU A 33 5.01 4.30 14.68
CA GLU A 33 6.24 4.02 15.44
C GLU A 33 6.07 4.13 16.96
N SER A 34 5.08 4.85 17.45
CA SER A 34 4.75 4.98 18.88
C SER A 34 3.52 4.15 19.28
N SER A 35 2.82 3.56 18.31
CA SER A 35 1.65 2.71 18.56
C SER A 35 2.07 1.36 19.17
N ALA A 36 1.13 0.65 19.77
CA ALA A 36 1.37 -0.64 20.43
C ALA A 36 2.57 -0.61 21.40
N GLY A 37 2.71 0.47 22.19
CA GLY A 37 3.81 0.59 23.14
C GLY A 37 5.18 0.80 22.50
N GLY A 38 5.25 1.24 21.24
CA GLY A 38 6.50 1.44 20.52
C GLY A 38 7.06 0.17 19.86
N SER A 39 6.31 -0.93 19.85
CA SER A 39 6.75 -2.20 19.27
C SER A 39 7.07 -2.11 17.76
N LEU A 40 6.52 -1.11 17.07
CA LEU A 40 6.78 -0.85 15.65
C LEU A 40 7.77 0.29 15.41
N SER A 41 8.50 0.72 16.44
CA SER A 41 9.53 1.76 16.30
C SER A 41 10.78 1.26 15.57
N ALA A 42 11.55 2.20 15.02
CA ALA A 42 12.80 1.89 14.31
C ALA A 42 13.88 1.24 15.22
N THR A 43 13.71 1.29 16.53
CA THR A 43 14.63 0.70 17.53
C THR A 43 14.08 -0.55 18.20
N ALA A 44 12.85 -0.98 17.84
CA ALA A 44 12.20 -2.10 18.51
C ALA A 44 12.88 -3.45 18.24
N THR A 45 13.41 -3.64 17.02
CA THR A 45 14.07 -4.89 16.60
C THR A 45 15.23 -4.63 15.64
N LEU A 46 16.11 -5.64 15.47
CA LEU A 46 17.22 -5.57 14.50
C LEU A 46 16.75 -5.52 13.04
N LEU A 47 15.53 -5.94 12.75
CA LEU A 47 14.94 -5.89 11.42
C LEU A 47 14.07 -4.65 11.21
N ALA A 48 13.93 -3.78 12.21
CA ALA A 48 13.19 -2.53 12.06
C ALA A 48 13.90 -1.60 11.07
N PRO A 49 13.18 -1.07 10.06
CA PRO A 49 13.75 -0.12 9.14
C PRO A 49 14.21 1.15 9.86
N ALA A 50 15.32 1.76 9.43
CA ALA A 50 15.75 3.05 9.95
C ALA A 50 14.68 4.13 9.71
N VAL A 51 14.60 5.12 10.61
CA VAL A 51 13.59 6.20 10.55
C VAL A 51 13.51 6.84 9.16
N ARG A 52 14.67 7.13 8.54
CA ARG A 52 14.72 7.71 7.19
C ARG A 52 14.12 6.81 6.09
N ALA A 53 14.14 5.49 6.27
CA ALA A 53 13.58 4.56 5.30
C ALA A 53 12.06 4.69 5.19
N PHE A 54 11.38 5.14 6.25
CA PHE A 54 9.93 5.37 6.23
C PHE A 54 9.50 6.47 5.26
N SER A 55 10.41 7.36 4.83
CA SER A 55 10.12 8.37 3.79
C SER A 55 9.70 7.76 2.45
N ILE A 56 10.00 6.49 2.20
CA ILE A 56 9.56 5.74 1.03
C ILE A 56 8.02 5.71 0.90
N TRP A 57 7.29 5.78 2.02
CA TRP A 57 5.84 5.87 2.00
C TRP A 57 5.34 7.10 1.24
N SER A 58 6.02 8.24 1.37
CA SER A 58 5.65 9.44 0.61
C SER A 58 5.75 9.23 -0.89
N VAL A 59 6.76 8.49 -1.35
CA VAL A 59 6.94 8.16 -2.77
C VAL A 59 5.86 7.17 -3.22
N ILE A 60 5.58 6.14 -2.42
CA ILE A 60 4.54 5.15 -2.71
C ILE A 60 3.16 5.84 -2.81
N TYR A 61 2.81 6.67 -1.84
CA TYR A 61 1.52 7.37 -1.84
C TYR A 61 1.39 8.36 -3.00
N ALA A 62 2.46 9.10 -3.33
CA ALA A 62 2.47 9.95 -4.52
C ALA A 62 2.25 9.12 -5.80
N GLY A 63 2.89 7.96 -5.91
CA GLY A 63 2.69 7.02 -7.02
C GLY A 63 1.26 6.47 -7.07
N LEU A 64 0.67 6.10 -5.93
CA LEU A 64 -0.72 5.61 -5.87
C LEU A 64 -1.73 6.70 -6.25
N ILE A 65 -1.50 7.94 -5.83
CA ILE A 65 -2.33 9.09 -6.25
C ILE A 65 -2.18 9.30 -7.76
N ALA A 66 -0.95 9.27 -8.28
CA ALA A 66 -0.71 9.37 -9.71
C ALA A 66 -1.42 8.25 -10.49
N TYR A 67 -1.42 7.01 -9.97
CA TYR A 67 -2.17 5.88 -10.53
C TYR A 67 -3.69 6.14 -10.54
N VAL A 68 -4.24 6.68 -9.45
CA VAL A 68 -5.66 7.05 -9.39
C VAL A 68 -6.01 8.08 -10.45
N VAL A 69 -5.19 9.12 -10.61
CA VAL A 69 -5.39 10.13 -11.67
C VAL A 69 -5.26 9.49 -13.06
N TRP A 70 -4.21 8.70 -13.27
CA TRP A 70 -3.93 8.03 -14.53
C TRP A 70 -5.10 7.17 -15.02
N GLN A 71 -5.75 6.40 -14.15
CA GLN A 71 -6.87 5.54 -14.54
C GLN A 71 -8.11 6.33 -15.04
N TRP A 72 -8.23 7.62 -14.69
CA TRP A 72 -9.31 8.49 -15.16
C TRP A 72 -9.05 9.12 -16.54
N LEU A 73 -7.85 8.99 -17.08
CA LEU A 73 -7.56 9.47 -18.44
C LEU A 73 -8.45 8.74 -19.46
N PRO A 74 -9.01 9.43 -20.45
CA PRO A 74 -9.90 8.81 -21.46
C PRO A 74 -9.29 7.59 -22.13
N SER A 75 -7.97 7.62 -22.41
CA SER A 75 -7.22 6.52 -23.01
C SER A 75 -7.09 5.29 -22.10
N GLN A 76 -7.28 5.44 -20.78
CA GLN A 76 -7.08 4.38 -19.79
C GLN A 76 -8.38 3.79 -19.27
N THR A 77 -9.51 4.44 -19.50
CA THR A 77 -10.81 4.01 -18.98
C THR A 77 -11.16 2.58 -19.40
N ALA A 78 -10.93 2.20 -20.65
CA ALA A 78 -11.19 0.87 -21.19
C ALA A 78 -9.93 0.01 -21.34
N SER A 79 -8.79 0.44 -20.77
CA SER A 79 -7.51 -0.27 -20.87
C SER A 79 -7.63 -1.70 -20.30
N PRO A 80 -7.27 -2.75 -21.08
CA PRO A 80 -7.26 -4.12 -20.59
C PRO A 80 -6.35 -4.30 -19.37
N ARG A 81 -5.27 -3.52 -19.30
CA ARG A 81 -4.31 -3.55 -18.19
C ARG A 81 -4.93 -2.97 -16.91
N ALA A 82 -5.61 -1.83 -17.02
CA ALA A 82 -6.32 -1.23 -15.89
C ALA A 82 -7.44 -2.16 -15.37
N ARG A 83 -8.14 -2.88 -16.26
CA ARG A 83 -9.17 -3.87 -15.88
C ARG A 83 -8.58 -5.06 -15.13
N ARG A 84 -7.38 -5.52 -15.50
CA ARG A 84 -6.73 -6.67 -14.83
C ARG A 84 -6.31 -6.40 -13.41
N ILE A 85 -5.84 -5.18 -13.11
CA ILE A 85 -5.23 -4.85 -11.82
C ILE A 85 -6.12 -3.99 -10.92
N GLY A 86 -7.13 -3.30 -11.46
CA GLY A 86 -7.88 -2.27 -10.71
C GLY A 86 -8.47 -2.76 -9.40
N TRP A 87 -9.03 -3.98 -9.37
CA TRP A 87 -9.58 -4.55 -8.14
C TRP A 87 -8.51 -4.92 -7.10
N LEU A 88 -7.36 -5.41 -7.56
CA LEU A 88 -6.23 -5.70 -6.66
C LEU A 88 -5.59 -4.40 -6.16
N ALA A 89 -5.54 -3.36 -6.99
CA ALA A 89 -5.10 -2.05 -6.57
C ALA A 89 -6.03 -1.46 -5.49
N ALA A 90 -7.34 -1.54 -5.68
CA ALA A 90 -8.32 -1.13 -4.67
C ALA A 90 -8.14 -1.93 -3.36
N ALA A 91 -8.05 -3.26 -3.45
CA ALA A 91 -7.85 -4.13 -2.30
C ALA A 91 -6.54 -3.80 -1.55
N SER A 92 -5.44 -3.53 -2.26
CA SER A 92 -4.17 -3.14 -1.62
C SER A 92 -4.27 -1.83 -0.86
N MET A 93 -4.96 -0.83 -1.39
CA MET A 93 -5.18 0.46 -0.72
C MET A 93 -6.06 0.31 0.52
N VAL A 94 -7.13 -0.50 0.44
CA VAL A 94 -7.98 -0.81 1.60
C VAL A 94 -7.18 -1.53 2.68
N LEU A 95 -6.43 -2.58 2.32
CA LEU A 95 -5.62 -3.32 3.28
C LEU A 95 -4.56 -2.46 3.95
N ASN A 96 -3.95 -1.51 3.22
CA ASN A 96 -3.02 -0.55 3.81
C ASN A 96 -3.72 0.34 4.85
N GLY A 97 -4.87 0.92 4.51
CA GLY A 97 -5.65 1.73 5.46
C GLY A 97 -6.07 0.92 6.69
N VAL A 98 -6.54 -0.31 6.49
CA VAL A 98 -6.89 -1.22 7.59
C VAL A 98 -5.68 -1.54 8.46
N TRP A 99 -4.50 -1.80 7.86
CA TRP A 99 -3.27 -2.05 8.62
C TRP A 99 -2.92 -0.86 9.53
N LEU A 100 -3.00 0.36 9.00
CA LEU A 100 -2.75 1.58 9.77
C LEU A 100 -3.73 1.72 10.94
N LEU A 101 -5.01 1.41 10.75
CA LEU A 101 -6.01 1.48 11.82
C LEU A 101 -5.83 0.36 12.86
N VAL A 102 -5.47 -0.84 12.43
CA VAL A 102 -5.21 -1.98 13.33
C VAL A 102 -4.01 -1.72 14.23
N THR A 103 -2.97 -1.08 13.70
CA THR A 103 -1.80 -0.68 14.52
C THR A 103 -2.16 0.35 15.58
N GLN A 104 -3.12 1.26 15.30
CA GLN A 104 -3.60 2.26 16.27
C GLN A 104 -4.23 1.61 17.53
N VAL A 105 -4.95 0.51 17.35
CA VAL A 105 -5.58 -0.22 18.47
C VAL A 105 -4.65 -1.26 19.12
N GLY A 106 -3.38 -1.28 18.71
CA GLY A 106 -2.36 -2.12 19.34
C GLY A 106 -2.49 -3.62 19.06
N GLN A 107 -3.28 -4.02 18.04
CA GLN A 107 -3.53 -5.43 17.70
C GLN A 107 -2.42 -5.99 16.80
N LEU A 108 -1.24 -6.26 17.37
CA LEU A 108 -0.04 -6.67 16.62
C LEU A 108 -0.27 -7.94 15.77
N TRP A 109 -0.86 -9.00 16.32
CA TRP A 109 -1.13 -10.23 15.54
C TRP A 109 -2.07 -10.00 14.38
N LEU A 110 -3.11 -9.18 14.57
CA LEU A 110 -4.00 -8.81 13.48
C LEU A 110 -3.28 -7.96 12.44
N SER A 111 -2.38 -7.08 12.85
CA SER A 111 -1.57 -6.28 11.90
C SER A 111 -0.68 -7.17 11.03
N VAL A 112 -0.11 -8.26 11.57
CA VAL A 112 0.64 -9.26 10.80
C VAL A 112 -0.25 -9.91 9.74
N VAL A 113 -1.45 -10.35 10.11
CA VAL A 113 -2.39 -10.98 9.16
C VAL A 113 -2.72 -10.00 8.02
N VAL A 114 -3.02 -8.75 8.34
CA VAL A 114 -3.37 -7.73 7.35
C VAL A 114 -2.20 -7.40 6.42
N ILE A 115 -0.97 -7.23 6.95
CA ILE A 115 0.19 -6.88 6.11
C ILE A 115 0.62 -8.06 5.22
N VAL A 116 0.48 -9.30 5.69
CA VAL A 116 0.70 -10.50 4.87
C VAL A 116 -0.34 -10.58 3.76
N ALA A 117 -1.62 -10.34 4.05
CA ALA A 117 -2.66 -10.27 3.02
C ALA A 117 -2.35 -9.17 1.99
N LEU A 118 -1.89 -8.01 2.43
CA LEU A 118 -1.45 -6.92 1.55
C LEU A 118 -0.29 -7.36 0.64
N ALA A 119 0.73 -8.02 1.19
CA ALA A 119 1.86 -8.53 0.41
C ALA A 119 1.40 -9.53 -0.67
N VAL A 120 0.49 -10.44 -0.30
CA VAL A 120 -0.09 -11.42 -1.24
C VAL A 120 -0.88 -10.72 -2.35
N VAL A 121 -1.74 -9.76 -2.02
CA VAL A 121 -2.52 -8.99 -3.01
C VAL A 121 -1.60 -8.24 -3.97
N LEU A 122 -0.54 -7.62 -3.47
CA LEU A 122 0.45 -6.93 -4.31
C LEU A 122 1.24 -7.91 -5.18
N GLY A 123 1.61 -9.07 -4.67
CA GLY A 123 2.25 -10.15 -5.44
C GLY A 123 1.36 -10.62 -6.60
N LEU A 124 0.07 -10.87 -6.33
CA LEU A 124 -0.93 -11.22 -7.35
C LEU A 124 -1.11 -10.09 -8.38
N LEU A 125 -1.11 -8.83 -7.92
CA LEU A 125 -1.19 -7.68 -8.80
C LEU A 125 0.00 -7.64 -9.76
N MET A 126 1.22 -7.80 -9.26
CA MET A 126 2.42 -7.80 -10.08
C MET A 126 2.44 -8.97 -11.08
N GLN A 127 1.97 -10.15 -10.68
CA GLN A 127 1.82 -11.29 -11.60
C GLN A 127 0.83 -10.97 -12.74
N ARG A 128 -0.33 -10.36 -12.42
CA ARG A 128 -1.33 -9.99 -13.42
C ARG A 128 -0.90 -8.82 -14.30
N LEU A 129 -0.04 -7.93 -13.77
CA LEU A 129 0.51 -6.81 -14.50
C LEU A 129 1.37 -7.29 -15.68
N GLY A 130 2.17 -8.33 -15.46
CA GLY A 130 3.06 -8.93 -16.47
C GLY A 130 4.12 -7.92 -16.96
N ARG A 131 4.94 -8.35 -17.91
CA ARG A 131 5.92 -7.47 -18.56
C ARG A 131 5.24 -6.68 -19.69
N PRO A 132 5.19 -5.35 -19.61
CA PRO A 132 4.56 -4.54 -20.65
C PRO A 132 5.44 -4.53 -21.90
N ARG A 133 4.97 -5.13 -23.00
CA ARG A 133 5.69 -5.09 -24.28
C ARG A 133 5.68 -3.71 -24.94
N ASN A 134 4.58 -2.94 -24.79
CA ASN A 134 4.35 -1.66 -25.46
C ASN A 134 3.86 -0.55 -24.53
N ALA A 135 4.13 -0.61 -23.23
CA ALA A 135 3.73 0.47 -22.32
C ALA A 135 4.62 1.70 -22.51
N GLY A 136 4.00 2.87 -22.55
CA GLY A 136 4.71 4.15 -22.55
C GLY A 136 5.47 4.38 -21.23
N THR A 137 6.44 5.30 -21.25
CA THR A 137 7.27 5.60 -20.07
C THR A 137 6.42 6.02 -18.85
N VAL A 138 5.40 6.85 -19.06
CA VAL A 138 4.49 7.31 -17.99
C VAL A 138 3.77 6.11 -17.35
N GLU A 139 3.24 5.19 -18.15
CA GLU A 139 2.55 4.01 -17.64
C GLU A 139 3.50 3.10 -16.85
N LYS A 140 4.73 2.88 -17.36
CA LYS A 140 5.75 2.11 -16.65
C LYS A 140 6.09 2.72 -15.29
N LEU A 141 6.23 4.04 -15.22
CA LEU A 141 6.55 4.72 -13.98
C LEU A 141 5.36 4.70 -13.01
N VAL A 142 4.19 5.12 -13.47
CA VAL A 142 2.99 5.31 -12.63
C VAL A 142 2.37 3.97 -12.21
N VAL A 143 2.46 2.93 -13.03
CA VAL A 143 1.87 1.63 -12.72
C VAL A 143 2.94 0.65 -12.24
N ASP A 144 3.90 0.27 -13.10
CA ASP A 144 4.87 -0.76 -12.76
C ASP A 144 5.83 -0.30 -11.65
N GLY A 145 6.32 0.94 -11.72
CA GLY A 145 7.21 1.52 -10.72
C GLY A 145 6.53 1.64 -9.36
N THR A 146 5.30 2.18 -9.34
CA THR A 146 4.55 2.38 -8.10
C THR A 146 4.26 1.05 -7.40
N PHE A 147 3.64 0.09 -8.08
CA PHE A 147 3.29 -1.18 -7.45
C PHE A 147 4.49 -2.07 -7.17
N GLY A 148 5.56 -1.99 -7.99
CA GLY A 148 6.82 -2.66 -7.72
C GLY A 148 7.50 -2.14 -6.45
N LEU A 149 7.61 -0.81 -6.31
CA LEU A 149 8.14 -0.18 -5.11
C LEU A 149 7.29 -0.50 -3.88
N TYR A 150 5.96 -0.46 -4.04
CA TYR A 150 5.02 -0.78 -2.98
C TYR A 150 5.17 -2.23 -2.50
N LEU A 151 5.24 -3.20 -3.40
CA LEU A 151 5.47 -4.60 -3.04
C LEU A 151 6.82 -4.78 -2.34
N GLY A 152 7.89 -4.18 -2.87
CA GLY A 152 9.22 -4.24 -2.27
C GLY A 152 9.23 -3.73 -0.84
N TRP A 153 8.62 -2.55 -0.60
CA TRP A 153 8.54 -1.99 0.73
C TRP A 153 7.66 -2.81 1.68
N VAL A 154 6.49 -3.27 1.24
CA VAL A 154 5.59 -4.11 2.06
C VAL A 154 6.25 -5.43 2.43
N SER A 155 7.09 -6.00 1.57
CA SER A 155 7.84 -7.22 1.91
C SER A 155 8.80 -6.99 3.08
N VAL A 156 9.54 -5.88 3.09
CA VAL A 156 10.40 -5.48 4.22
C VAL A 156 9.56 -5.19 5.47
N ALA A 157 8.48 -4.41 5.32
CA ALA A 157 7.59 -4.07 6.42
C ALA A 157 6.92 -5.32 7.04
N THR A 158 6.61 -6.34 6.22
CA THR A 158 6.05 -7.60 6.70
C THR A 158 7.04 -8.33 7.61
N ALA A 159 8.30 -8.44 7.20
CA ALA A 159 9.34 -9.05 8.02
C ALA A 159 9.54 -8.29 9.34
N ALA A 160 9.60 -6.97 9.29
CA ALA A 160 9.72 -6.12 10.47
C ALA A 160 8.51 -6.26 11.41
N ASN A 161 7.28 -6.27 10.87
CA ASN A 161 6.05 -6.41 11.66
C ASN A 161 5.95 -7.79 12.34
N ILE A 162 6.30 -8.87 11.64
CA ILE A 162 6.36 -10.22 12.22
C ILE A 162 7.36 -10.25 13.38
N THR A 163 8.58 -9.76 13.16
CA THR A 163 9.63 -9.75 14.19
C THR A 163 9.21 -8.92 15.39
N ALA A 164 8.65 -7.73 15.17
CA ALA A 164 8.13 -6.88 16.24
C ALA A 164 7.05 -7.59 17.07
N THR A 165 6.16 -8.32 16.42
CA THR A 165 5.06 -9.06 17.10
C THR A 165 5.58 -10.25 17.91
N LEU A 166 6.68 -10.89 17.46
CA LEU A 166 7.25 -12.04 18.15
C LEU A 166 8.07 -11.67 19.40
N VAL A 167 8.53 -10.42 19.49
CA VAL A 167 9.35 -9.94 20.62
C VAL A 167 8.57 -9.02 21.58
N ALA A 168 7.33 -8.64 21.24
CA ALA A 168 6.44 -7.84 22.07
C ALA A 168 5.71 -8.72 23.08
#